data_a01c6d69526f6687e2d203fb43903fe3
#
_entry.id   a01c6d69526f6687e2d203fb43903fe3
#
_cell.length_a   1.000
_cell.length_b   1.000
_cell.length_c   1.000
_cell.angle_alpha   90.00
_cell.angle_beta   90.00
_cell.angle_gamma   90.00
#
_symmetry.space_group_name_H-M   'P 1'
#
loop_
_entity.id
_entity.type
_entity.pdbx_description
1 polymer ?
#
loop_
_entity_poly.entity_id
_entity_poly.type
_entity_poly.pdbx_seq_one_letter_code
_entity_poly.pdbx_strand_id
1 'polypeptide(L)'
;WQGYNFEDSILISERCVTDDVFTSIHIEEYEVMARDTKLGEEDITRDIPNINEESLKNLDESGIVYIGAEVKAGDILVGKVTPKGDSASGPEEKLLRSIFGEKAIDVTDTSLKMPTGSSGVIVDVRVFNRHGIEKDERSITIERAEIDVVQQDKIVEEEILERSIKQRASQILSGSTISKKIKDIETGEKITPEKIDKLNINEIFKILVNDNKKIEALTQLKDQYNKANSDINERFEDKVLKIRQGDDLLPSVMKMVKVFVAIKRRLRPGDKMSGRHGNKGVVSKIVPIEDMPYRENGTPVDIVLNPLGVPSRMNVGQILETHLGWACKEFGENIKKLIQENEKKIEKTEKISNFLKSIYGKEIFEENLNKLNKTEFKDLCENLQNGIPIATPVFDGAKEKDVTDMLKLGNLPSTGQTYLWDGRTGEKFDRPVTVGIIYMLKLHHLVEDKIHARSTGPYSLVTQQPLGGKA
;
A
#
# COMPACT_ATOMS: atom_id res chain seq x y z
N TRP A 1 -15.70 14.62 -29.39
CA TRP A 1 -15.85 15.46 -28.19
C TRP A 1 -15.02 16.75 -28.26
N GLN A 2 -15.32 17.63 -29.25
CA GLN A 2 -14.62 18.90 -29.43
C GLN A 2 -13.08 18.78 -29.54
N GLY A 3 -12.58 17.64 -30.00
CA GLY A 3 -11.15 17.38 -30.11
C GLY A 3 -10.44 16.95 -28.82
N TYR A 4 -11.12 16.90 -27.66
CA TYR A 4 -10.48 16.46 -26.40
C TYR A 4 -10.18 14.96 -26.33
N ASN A 5 -10.66 14.18 -27.29
CA ASN A 5 -10.28 12.77 -27.48
C ASN A 5 -9.52 12.56 -28.81
N PHE A 6 -8.89 13.60 -29.35
CA PHE A 6 -8.12 13.50 -30.59
C PHE A 6 -6.85 12.68 -30.40
N GLU A 7 -6.57 11.76 -31.32
CA GLU A 7 -5.46 10.81 -31.26
C GLU A 7 -5.47 10.00 -29.95
N ASP A 8 -4.39 10.06 -29.15
CA ASP A 8 -4.20 9.33 -27.91
C ASP A 8 -4.69 10.11 -26.67
N SER A 9 -5.44 11.16 -26.84
CA SER A 9 -6.00 11.90 -25.72
C SER A 9 -7.22 11.20 -25.14
N ILE A 10 -7.33 11.25 -23.82
CA ILE A 10 -8.37 10.59 -23.03
C ILE A 10 -9.20 11.67 -22.33
N LEU A 11 -10.52 11.60 -22.49
CA LEU A 11 -11.46 12.41 -21.74
C LEU A 11 -11.99 11.61 -20.57
N ILE A 12 -12.01 12.20 -19.37
CA ILE A 12 -12.37 11.53 -18.14
C ILE A 12 -13.48 12.29 -17.41
N SER A 13 -14.41 11.55 -16.81
CA SER A 13 -15.44 12.10 -15.93
C SER A 13 -14.84 12.52 -14.57
N GLU A 14 -15.37 13.61 -14.03
CA GLU A 14 -15.05 14.08 -12.67
C GLU A 14 -15.33 13.02 -11.60
N ARG A 15 -16.30 12.12 -11.82
CA ARG A 15 -16.59 11.02 -10.92
C ARG A 15 -15.37 10.16 -10.63
N CYS A 16 -14.52 9.89 -11.61
CA CYS A 16 -13.30 9.11 -11.42
C CYS A 16 -12.28 9.79 -10.47
N VAL A 17 -12.35 11.10 -10.33
CA VAL A 17 -11.48 11.87 -9.45
C VAL A 17 -12.09 12.03 -8.06
N THR A 18 -13.40 12.27 -7.97
CA THR A 18 -14.12 12.45 -6.70
C THR A 18 -14.21 11.14 -5.92
N ASP A 19 -14.45 10.02 -6.62
CA ASP A 19 -14.51 8.68 -6.01
C ASP A 19 -13.12 8.07 -5.78
N ASP A 20 -12.04 8.85 -5.98
CA ASP A 20 -10.64 8.43 -5.81
C ASP A 20 -10.27 7.13 -6.57
N VAL A 21 -10.89 6.85 -7.72
CA VAL A 21 -10.72 5.60 -8.49
C VAL A 21 -9.28 5.43 -8.97
N PHE A 22 -8.65 6.52 -9.46
CA PHE A 22 -7.27 6.53 -9.95
C PHE A 22 -6.32 7.33 -9.06
N THR A 23 -6.64 7.47 -7.80
CA THR A 23 -5.77 8.15 -6.84
C THR A 23 -4.66 7.21 -6.40
N SER A 24 -3.43 7.69 -6.44
CA SER A 24 -2.24 6.96 -5.99
C SER A 24 -1.63 7.61 -4.75
N ILE A 25 -1.05 6.80 -3.89
CA ILE A 25 -0.28 7.24 -2.73
C ILE A 25 1.18 6.98 -3.02
N HIS A 26 1.98 8.03 -2.91
CA HIS A 26 3.43 7.98 -3.09
C HIS A 26 4.10 8.28 -1.76
N ILE A 27 5.06 7.45 -1.37
CA ILE A 27 5.86 7.68 -0.17
C ILE A 27 7.23 8.14 -0.64
N GLU A 28 7.58 9.39 -0.33
CA GLU A 28 8.87 9.99 -0.64
C GLU A 28 9.74 10.01 0.62
N GLU A 29 11.01 9.66 0.45
CA GLU A 29 12.01 9.67 1.51
C GLU A 29 12.84 10.95 1.40
N TYR A 30 12.90 11.69 2.48
CA TYR A 30 13.77 12.85 2.64
C TYR A 30 14.78 12.57 3.74
N GLU A 31 16.07 12.74 3.43
CA GLU A 31 17.13 12.49 4.40
C GLU A 31 17.94 13.75 4.69
N VAL A 32 18.37 13.88 5.93
CA VAL A 32 19.31 14.91 6.36
C VAL A 32 20.37 14.28 7.25
N MET A 33 21.60 14.71 7.08
CA MET A 33 22.75 14.25 7.84
C MET A 33 23.38 15.41 8.59
N ALA A 34 23.61 15.24 9.89
CA ALA A 34 24.45 16.13 10.68
C ALA A 34 25.87 15.58 10.66
N ARG A 35 26.82 16.41 10.22
CA ARG A 35 28.22 16.04 10.05
C ARG A 35 29.10 16.83 11.02
N ASP A 36 30.19 16.20 11.41
CA ASP A 36 31.29 16.90 12.05
C ASP A 36 32.11 17.64 10.98
N THR A 37 32.15 18.96 11.07
CA THR A 37 32.87 19.82 10.13
C THR A 37 34.08 20.47 10.82
N LYS A 38 35.07 20.96 10.05
CA LYS A 38 36.24 21.66 10.57
C LYS A 38 35.92 22.92 11.37
N LEU A 39 34.70 23.44 11.24
CA LEU A 39 34.22 24.64 11.89
C LEU A 39 33.39 24.35 13.16
N GLY A 40 33.11 23.10 13.40
CA GLY A 40 32.28 22.61 14.50
C GLY A 40 31.29 21.53 14.03
N GLU A 41 30.63 20.92 14.96
CA GLU A 41 29.60 19.91 14.71
C GLU A 41 28.30 20.58 14.25
N GLU A 42 27.67 20.00 13.20
CA GLU A 42 26.30 20.37 12.82
C GLU A 42 25.34 19.77 13.84
N ASP A 43 24.31 20.53 14.21
CA ASP A 43 23.33 20.08 15.18
C ASP A 43 21.92 20.04 14.60
N ILE A 44 21.14 19.05 15.05
CA ILE A 44 19.72 18.92 14.73
C ILE A 44 18.94 19.41 15.93
N THR A 45 18.34 20.59 15.79
CA THR A 45 17.65 21.27 16.89
C THR A 45 16.43 22.04 16.40
N ARG A 46 15.49 22.31 17.32
CA ARG A 46 14.37 23.21 17.10
C ARG A 46 14.76 24.68 17.16
N ASP A 47 15.88 24.99 17.82
CA ASP A 47 16.36 26.35 18.02
C ASP A 47 17.07 26.86 16.76
N ILE A 48 16.29 27.33 15.80
CA ILE A 48 16.75 27.78 14.47
C ILE A 48 16.67 29.33 14.46
N PRO A 49 17.76 30.05 14.14
CA PRO A 49 17.74 31.50 14.10
C PRO A 49 16.85 32.02 12.98
N ASN A 50 16.17 33.15 13.22
CA ASN A 50 15.37 33.92 12.24
C ASN A 50 14.16 33.20 11.63
N ILE A 51 13.55 32.25 12.35
CA ILE A 51 12.34 31.54 11.91
C ILE A 51 11.18 31.85 12.88
N ASN A 52 9.99 32.02 12.31
CA ASN A 52 8.76 32.25 13.07
C ASN A 52 8.32 30.95 13.78
N GLU A 53 7.74 31.08 14.97
CA GLU A 53 7.19 29.94 15.73
C GLU A 53 6.14 29.15 14.99
N GLU A 54 5.36 29.78 14.09
CA GLU A 54 4.38 29.08 13.26
C GLU A 54 5.02 28.03 12.35
N SER A 55 6.23 28.28 11.85
CA SER A 55 6.98 27.32 11.00
C SER A 55 7.56 26.16 11.82
N LEU A 56 7.65 26.32 13.13
CA LEU A 56 8.17 25.32 14.07
C LEU A 56 7.07 24.47 14.74
N LYS A 57 5.80 24.74 14.45
CA LYS A 57 4.66 24.08 15.11
C LYS A 57 4.64 22.55 14.94
N ASN A 58 5.15 22.05 13.82
CA ASN A 58 5.16 20.63 13.47
C ASN A 58 6.42 19.91 13.99
N LEU A 59 7.36 20.64 14.60
CA LEU A 59 8.60 20.08 15.14
C LEU A 59 8.44 19.75 16.63
N ASP A 60 9.05 18.66 17.05
CA ASP A 60 9.21 18.32 18.46
C ASP A 60 10.40 19.08 19.10
N GLU A 61 10.71 18.79 20.35
CA GLU A 61 11.81 19.41 21.08
C GLU A 61 13.19 19.09 20.47
N SER A 62 13.32 17.93 19.81
CA SER A 62 14.53 17.52 19.09
C SER A 62 14.69 18.19 17.73
N GLY A 63 13.76 19.03 17.30
CA GLY A 63 13.78 19.67 15.99
C GLY A 63 13.35 18.77 14.83
N ILE A 64 12.68 17.68 15.09
CA ILE A 64 12.21 16.71 14.10
C ILE A 64 10.69 16.74 14.04
N VAL A 65 10.13 16.65 12.83
CA VAL A 65 8.67 16.61 12.61
C VAL A 65 8.05 15.38 13.29
N TYR A 66 6.84 15.54 13.85
CA TYR A 66 6.11 14.41 14.44
C TYR A 66 5.33 13.60 13.38
N ILE A 67 5.13 12.32 13.66
CA ILE A 67 4.37 11.42 12.79
C ILE A 67 2.90 11.85 12.78
N GLY A 68 2.28 11.86 11.58
CA GLY A 68 0.91 12.31 11.37
C GLY A 68 0.76 13.81 11.09
N ALA A 69 1.85 14.59 11.10
CA ALA A 69 1.82 16.01 10.76
C ALA A 69 1.50 16.20 9.27
N GLU A 70 0.61 17.14 8.97
CA GLU A 70 0.38 17.64 7.62
C GLU A 70 1.41 18.71 7.30
N VAL A 71 2.22 18.49 6.27
CA VAL A 71 3.27 19.40 5.81
C VAL A 71 2.95 19.95 4.43
N LYS A 72 3.28 21.24 4.26
CA LYS A 72 3.12 21.99 3.01
C LYS A 72 4.49 22.37 2.46
N ALA A 73 4.50 22.82 1.20
CA ALA A 73 5.70 23.33 0.57
C ALA A 73 6.35 24.44 1.42
N GLY A 74 7.63 24.29 1.73
CA GLY A 74 8.40 25.22 2.53
C GLY A 74 8.38 24.97 4.04
N ASP A 75 7.53 24.07 4.56
CA ASP A 75 7.54 23.67 5.96
C ASP A 75 8.85 22.94 6.32
N ILE A 76 9.32 23.12 7.53
CA ILE A 76 10.54 22.47 8.01
C ILE A 76 10.20 21.04 8.43
N LEU A 77 10.93 20.08 7.86
CA LEU A 77 10.84 18.66 8.24
C LEU A 77 11.81 18.32 9.37
N VAL A 78 13.05 18.81 9.26
CA VAL A 78 14.09 18.63 10.26
C VAL A 78 14.86 19.92 10.39
N GLY A 79 14.90 20.46 11.60
CA GLY A 79 15.70 21.65 11.91
C GLY A 79 17.18 21.29 12.03
N LYS A 80 18.02 21.89 11.21
CA LYS A 80 19.47 21.73 11.26
C LYS A 80 20.17 23.07 11.21
N VAL A 81 21.19 23.24 12.05
CA VAL A 81 22.04 24.42 12.08
C VAL A 81 23.48 24.01 11.79
N THR A 82 24.16 24.82 11.00
CA THR A 82 25.58 24.63 10.67
C THR A 82 26.38 25.78 11.21
N PRO A 83 27.50 25.57 11.96
CA PRO A 83 28.34 26.64 12.47
C PRO A 83 29.00 27.40 11.32
N LYS A 84 29.04 28.72 11.45
CA LYS A 84 29.76 29.63 10.57
C LYS A 84 31.23 29.70 10.98
N GLY A 85 32.13 29.65 10.02
CA GLY A 85 33.53 29.97 10.29
C GLY A 85 33.75 31.44 10.65
N ASP A 86 34.77 31.71 11.42
CA ASP A 86 35.25 33.08 11.75
C ASP A 86 35.68 33.81 10.46
N SER A 87 34.72 34.27 9.67
CA SER A 87 34.99 35.33 8.72
C SER A 87 35.11 36.63 9.51
N ALA A 88 36.16 37.40 9.25
CA ALA A 88 36.39 38.69 9.93
C ALA A 88 35.09 39.49 9.95
N SER A 89 34.44 39.49 11.13
CA SER A 89 33.11 40.07 11.31
C SER A 89 33.19 41.59 11.09
N GLY A 90 32.38 42.05 10.11
CA GLY A 90 32.26 43.49 9.84
C GLY A 90 31.70 44.25 11.05
N PRO A 91 31.87 45.58 11.09
CA PRO A 91 31.34 46.41 12.21
C PRO A 91 29.83 46.20 12.44
N GLU A 92 29.07 45.91 11.39
CA GLU A 92 27.62 45.67 11.41
C GLU A 92 27.29 44.33 12.10
N GLU A 93 28.07 43.29 11.86
CA GLU A 93 27.91 41.98 12.52
C GLU A 93 28.23 42.05 14.01
N LYS A 94 29.23 42.85 14.43
CA LYS A 94 29.54 43.09 15.83
C LYS A 94 28.41 43.80 16.56
N LEU A 95 27.71 44.69 15.90
CA LEU A 95 26.57 45.42 16.42
C LEU A 95 25.34 44.49 16.56
N LEU A 96 25.11 43.62 15.60
CA LEU A 96 24.09 42.59 15.66
C LEU A 96 24.35 41.56 16.78
N ARG A 97 25.59 41.16 17.01
CA ARG A 97 26.01 40.32 18.17
C ARG A 97 25.63 40.95 19.51
N SER A 98 25.79 42.26 19.63
CA SER A 98 25.45 42.94 20.88
C SER A 98 23.95 43.07 21.13
N ILE A 99 23.13 43.06 20.08
CA ILE A 99 21.67 43.25 20.17
C ILE A 99 20.92 41.91 20.30
N PHE A 100 21.31 40.88 19.56
CA PHE A 100 20.59 39.62 19.46
C PHE A 100 21.23 38.42 20.21
N GLY A 101 22.37 38.62 20.84
CA GLY A 101 23.14 37.60 21.57
C GLY A 101 24.05 36.77 20.64
N GLU A 102 25.09 36.17 21.22
CA GLU A 102 26.14 35.47 20.47
C GLU A 102 25.64 34.27 19.65
N LYS A 103 24.65 33.53 20.14
CA LYS A 103 24.17 32.30 19.50
C LYS A 103 23.49 32.49 18.13
N ALA A 104 22.82 33.61 17.89
CA ALA A 104 22.05 33.86 16.67
C ALA A 104 22.90 34.13 15.41
N ILE A 105 24.21 34.42 15.61
CA ILE A 105 25.09 34.87 14.53
C ILE A 105 26.11 33.82 14.12
N ASP A 106 26.38 32.88 15.01
CA ASP A 106 27.42 31.86 14.79
C ASP A 106 26.95 30.63 13.99
N VAL A 107 25.66 30.52 13.71
CA VAL A 107 25.08 29.39 13.00
C VAL A 107 24.23 29.81 11.78
N THR A 108 24.21 28.97 10.75
CA THR A 108 23.38 29.16 9.54
C THR A 108 22.29 28.11 9.51
N ASP A 109 21.07 28.49 9.13
CA ASP A 109 19.98 27.56 8.88
C ASP A 109 20.26 26.71 7.66
N THR A 110 20.41 25.41 7.85
CA THR A 110 20.54 24.38 6.81
C THR A 110 19.46 23.31 6.94
N SER A 111 18.32 23.69 7.51
CA SER A 111 17.21 22.79 7.77
C SER A 111 16.66 22.14 6.50
N LEU A 112 16.22 20.89 6.62
CA LEU A 112 15.51 20.20 5.57
C LEU A 112 14.08 20.74 5.48
N LYS A 113 13.72 21.30 4.34
CA LYS A 113 12.39 21.86 4.08
C LYS A 113 11.68 21.04 3.02
N MET A 114 10.34 20.99 3.12
CA MET A 114 9.52 20.35 2.11
C MET A 114 9.71 21.06 0.76
N PRO A 115 10.00 20.34 -0.34
CA PRO A 115 10.18 20.93 -1.65
C PRO A 115 8.94 21.68 -2.13
N THR A 116 9.17 22.71 -2.95
CA THR A 116 8.08 23.51 -3.54
C THR A 116 7.20 22.64 -4.44
N GLY A 117 5.88 22.78 -4.28
CA GLY A 117 4.89 22.02 -5.05
C GLY A 117 4.53 20.66 -4.47
N SER A 118 5.13 20.26 -3.37
CA SER A 118 4.81 19.01 -2.68
C SER A 118 4.11 19.30 -1.34
N SER A 119 3.11 18.49 -1.00
CA SER A 119 2.43 18.51 0.31
C SER A 119 2.00 17.10 0.66
N GLY A 120 2.04 16.76 1.92
CA GLY A 120 1.71 15.39 2.34
C GLY A 120 1.57 15.24 3.85
N VAL A 121 1.49 14.00 4.29
CA VAL A 121 1.40 13.61 5.70
C VAL A 121 2.62 12.78 6.05
N ILE A 122 3.22 13.04 7.20
CA ILE A 122 4.36 12.29 7.71
C ILE A 122 3.87 10.92 8.18
N VAL A 123 4.43 9.86 7.57
CA VAL A 123 4.07 8.46 7.91
C VAL A 123 5.02 7.87 8.92
N ASP A 124 6.32 8.09 8.71
CA ASP A 124 7.36 7.53 9.56
C ASP A 124 8.56 8.49 9.64
N VAL A 125 9.28 8.40 10.73
CA VAL A 125 10.52 9.16 10.97
C VAL A 125 11.52 8.24 11.63
N ARG A 126 12.68 8.06 11.00
CA ARG A 126 13.77 7.24 11.54
C ARG A 126 14.97 8.10 11.87
N VAL A 127 15.50 7.89 13.04
CA VAL A 127 16.70 8.59 13.55
C VAL A 127 17.80 7.58 13.76
N PHE A 128 18.93 7.81 13.10
CA PHE A 128 20.13 6.98 13.19
C PHE A 128 21.22 7.78 13.89
N ASN A 129 21.76 7.24 14.95
CA ASN A 129 22.84 7.85 15.72
C ASN A 129 24.10 7.01 15.63
N ARG A 130 25.25 7.66 15.48
CA ARG A 130 26.55 6.99 15.50
C ARG A 130 26.85 6.39 16.88
N HIS A 131 27.63 5.31 16.89
CA HIS A 131 28.11 4.70 18.13
C HIS A 131 28.82 5.71 19.05
N GLY A 132 28.46 5.68 20.34
CA GLY A 132 29.15 6.46 21.38
C GLY A 132 28.73 7.91 21.51
N ILE A 133 27.68 8.38 20.85
CA ILE A 133 27.14 9.74 21.01
C ILE A 133 25.98 9.72 21.99
N GLU A 134 25.81 10.81 22.74
CA GLU A 134 24.64 11.00 23.60
C GLU A 134 23.36 10.99 22.76
N LYS A 135 22.38 10.19 23.23
CA LYS A 135 21.12 9.98 22.51
C LYS A 135 20.08 10.95 23.03
N ASP A 136 19.36 11.59 22.12
CA ASP A 136 18.21 12.45 22.44
C ASP A 136 17.05 11.62 23.02
N GLU A 137 16.16 12.26 23.77
CA GLU A 137 14.95 11.61 24.34
C GLU A 137 14.10 10.93 23.29
N ARG A 138 13.98 11.52 22.08
CA ARG A 138 13.26 10.91 20.96
C ARG A 138 13.95 9.64 20.47
N SER A 139 15.25 9.64 20.32
CA SER A 139 16.01 8.45 19.92
C SER A 139 15.84 7.32 20.93
N ILE A 140 15.84 7.63 22.22
CA ILE A 140 15.59 6.66 23.30
C ILE A 140 14.15 6.12 23.22
N THR A 141 13.18 6.97 22.90
CA THR A 141 11.77 6.57 22.76
C THR A 141 11.58 5.66 21.55
N ILE A 142 12.21 5.97 20.42
CA ILE A 142 12.19 5.13 19.21
C ILE A 142 12.83 3.76 19.49
N GLU A 143 14.01 3.74 20.11
CA GLU A 143 14.68 2.49 20.50
C GLU A 143 13.82 1.62 21.43
N ARG A 144 13.15 2.20 22.41
CA ARG A 144 12.22 1.48 23.27
C ARG A 144 11.07 0.87 22.47
N ALA A 145 10.46 1.65 21.57
CA ALA A 145 9.39 1.17 20.73
C ALA A 145 9.86 0.02 19.81
N GLU A 146 11.06 0.11 19.24
CA GLU A 146 11.64 -0.97 18.42
C GLU A 146 11.93 -2.24 19.26
N ILE A 147 12.45 -2.09 20.47
CA ILE A 147 12.69 -3.20 21.39
C ILE A 147 11.36 -3.87 21.76
N ASP A 148 10.30 -3.09 22.01
CA ASP A 148 8.98 -3.61 22.33
C ASP A 148 8.39 -4.42 21.16
N VAL A 149 8.57 -3.97 19.91
CA VAL A 149 8.17 -4.73 18.72
C VAL A 149 8.94 -6.04 18.61
N VAL A 150 10.27 -6.02 18.78
CA VAL A 150 11.09 -7.24 18.76
C VAL A 150 10.71 -8.18 19.91
N GLN A 151 10.31 -7.66 21.06
CA GLN A 151 9.83 -8.46 22.20
C GLN A 151 8.48 -9.11 21.88
N GLN A 152 7.56 -8.41 21.24
CA GLN A 152 6.28 -8.98 20.77
C GLN A 152 6.52 -10.08 19.73
N ASP A 153 7.40 -9.86 18.78
CA ASP A 153 7.78 -10.87 17.78
C ASP A 153 8.33 -12.13 18.47
N LYS A 154 9.18 -11.97 19.49
CA LYS A 154 9.70 -13.10 20.30
C LYS A 154 8.57 -13.88 20.95
N ILE A 155 7.61 -13.20 21.59
CA ILE A 155 6.46 -13.85 22.25
C ILE A 155 5.65 -14.66 21.23
N VAL A 156 5.41 -14.11 20.04
CA VAL A 156 4.69 -14.80 18.95
C VAL A 156 5.48 -16.02 18.46
N GLU A 157 6.80 -15.90 18.28
CA GLU A 157 7.67 -17.02 17.89
C GLU A 157 7.64 -18.14 18.96
N GLU A 158 7.70 -17.79 20.24
CA GLU A 158 7.60 -18.73 21.36
C GLU A 158 6.23 -19.44 21.38
N GLU A 159 5.12 -18.71 21.18
CA GLU A 159 3.78 -19.30 21.11
C GLU A 159 3.62 -20.27 19.93
N ILE A 160 4.16 -19.91 18.75
CA ILE A 160 4.14 -20.80 17.57
C ILE A 160 4.96 -22.05 17.84
N LEU A 161 6.14 -21.91 18.43
CA LEU A 161 6.99 -23.04 18.82
C LEU A 161 6.26 -23.94 19.80
N GLU A 162 5.66 -23.38 20.87
CA GLU A 162 4.88 -24.12 21.86
C GLU A 162 3.73 -24.89 21.22
N ARG A 163 2.96 -24.25 20.33
CA ARG A 163 1.84 -24.90 19.61
C ARG A 163 2.34 -26.07 18.75
N SER A 164 3.43 -25.88 18.01
CA SER A 164 4.04 -26.92 17.20
C SER A 164 4.50 -28.11 18.03
N ILE A 165 5.15 -27.85 19.16
CA ILE A 165 5.62 -28.90 20.09
C ILE A 165 4.44 -29.64 20.72
N LYS A 166 3.40 -28.94 21.15
CA LYS A 166 2.17 -29.56 21.68
C LYS A 166 1.52 -30.50 20.66
N GLN A 167 1.41 -30.07 19.39
CA GLN A 167 0.88 -30.93 18.33
C GLN A 167 1.72 -32.17 18.09
N ARG A 168 3.05 -32.05 18.03
CA ARG A 168 3.96 -33.22 17.90
C ARG A 168 3.91 -34.13 19.10
N ALA A 169 3.92 -33.57 20.31
CA ALA A 169 3.76 -34.35 21.56
C ALA A 169 2.42 -35.09 21.58
N SER A 170 1.34 -34.46 21.13
CA SER A 170 0.02 -35.07 21.00
C SER A 170 0.05 -36.27 20.04
N GLN A 171 0.71 -36.16 18.91
CA GLN A 171 0.86 -37.27 17.94
C GLN A 171 1.65 -38.45 18.54
N ILE A 172 2.74 -38.17 19.27
CA ILE A 172 3.58 -39.20 19.91
C ILE A 172 2.83 -39.89 21.07
N LEU A 173 2.13 -39.12 21.91
CA LEU A 173 1.49 -39.59 23.12
C LEU A 173 0.08 -40.15 22.92
N SER A 174 -0.55 -39.89 21.79
CA SER A 174 -1.92 -40.33 21.49
C SER A 174 -2.08 -41.84 21.70
N GLY A 175 -3.13 -42.23 22.49
CA GLY A 175 -3.47 -43.61 22.76
C GLY A 175 -2.57 -44.32 23.80
N SER A 176 -1.59 -43.63 24.39
CA SER A 176 -0.72 -44.21 25.44
C SER A 176 -1.33 -44.01 26.81
N THR A 177 -0.96 -44.91 27.75
CA THR A 177 -1.37 -44.87 29.17
C THR A 177 -0.27 -44.25 30.01
N ILE A 178 -0.64 -43.44 30.98
CA ILE A 178 0.27 -42.72 31.88
C ILE A 178 0.67 -43.63 33.06
N SER A 179 1.97 -43.66 33.36
CA SER A 179 2.51 -44.44 34.49
C SER A 179 2.52 -43.62 35.79
N LYS A 180 2.45 -42.28 35.76
CA LYS A 180 2.51 -41.42 36.95
C LYS A 180 1.53 -40.27 36.82
N LYS A 181 0.73 -40.00 37.88
CA LYS A 181 -0.25 -38.90 37.92
C LYS A 181 0.41 -37.55 37.69
N ILE A 182 -0.21 -36.73 36.76
CA ILE A 182 0.21 -35.36 36.47
C ILE A 182 -1.06 -34.49 36.42
N LYS A 183 -1.17 -33.51 37.32
CA LYS A 183 -2.32 -32.62 37.48
C LYS A 183 -3.68 -33.34 37.36
N ASP A 184 -4.42 -33.08 36.30
CA ASP A 184 -5.79 -33.55 36.07
C ASP A 184 -5.87 -34.93 35.38
N ILE A 185 -4.72 -35.63 35.17
CA ILE A 185 -4.69 -36.91 34.49
C ILE A 185 -4.24 -37.99 35.49
N GLU A 186 -5.10 -39.00 35.73
CA GLU A 186 -4.83 -40.10 36.67
C GLU A 186 -4.01 -41.22 36.05
N THR A 187 -3.35 -41.99 36.92
CA THR A 187 -2.51 -43.13 36.52
C THR A 187 -3.37 -44.20 35.81
N GLY A 188 -2.96 -44.60 34.60
CA GLY A 188 -3.69 -45.60 33.79
C GLY A 188 -4.68 -45.02 32.79
N GLU A 189 -4.89 -43.73 32.77
CA GLU A 189 -5.80 -43.06 31.84
C GLU A 189 -5.15 -42.88 30.45
N LYS A 190 -5.96 -42.99 29.38
CA LYS A 190 -5.51 -42.76 27.99
C LYS A 190 -5.38 -41.27 27.71
N ILE A 191 -4.30 -40.89 27.08
CA ILE A 191 -4.02 -39.51 26.70
C ILE A 191 -4.85 -39.16 25.47
N THR A 192 -5.69 -38.11 25.58
CA THR A 192 -6.43 -37.48 24.46
C THR A 192 -5.77 -36.15 24.08
N PRO A 193 -5.87 -35.72 22.81
CA PRO A 193 -5.29 -34.43 22.36
C PRO A 193 -5.74 -33.24 23.19
N GLU A 194 -7.02 -33.18 23.56
CA GLU A 194 -7.62 -32.08 24.33
C GLU A 194 -7.02 -31.91 25.73
N LYS A 195 -6.51 -33.02 26.35
CA LYS A 195 -5.85 -32.97 27.65
C LYS A 195 -4.42 -32.44 27.56
N ILE A 196 -3.72 -32.71 26.43
CA ILE A 196 -2.36 -32.22 26.20
C ILE A 196 -2.38 -30.70 25.96
N ASP A 197 -3.38 -30.16 25.25
CA ASP A 197 -3.49 -28.74 25.00
C ASP A 197 -3.63 -27.90 26.29
N LYS A 198 -4.22 -28.47 27.33
CA LYS A 198 -4.37 -27.81 28.66
C LYS A 198 -3.11 -27.85 29.52
N LEU A 199 -2.14 -28.66 29.17
CA LEU A 199 -0.89 -28.80 29.94
C LEU A 199 0.17 -27.79 29.45
N ASN A 200 1.02 -27.35 30.40
CA ASN A 200 2.20 -26.57 30.05
C ASN A 200 3.28 -27.50 29.46
N ILE A 201 4.12 -26.94 28.58
CA ILE A 201 5.17 -27.71 27.89
C ILE A 201 6.08 -28.46 28.87
N ASN A 202 6.46 -27.84 29.98
CA ASN A 202 7.27 -28.44 31.01
C ASN A 202 6.59 -29.65 31.71
N GLU A 203 5.26 -29.69 31.72
CA GLU A 203 4.47 -30.80 32.25
C GLU A 203 4.35 -31.91 31.23
N ILE A 204 4.22 -31.59 29.95
CA ILE A 204 4.21 -32.57 28.86
C ILE A 204 5.50 -33.37 28.82
N PHE A 205 6.65 -32.72 29.00
CA PHE A 205 7.95 -33.41 29.03
C PHE A 205 8.20 -34.25 30.30
N LYS A 206 7.38 -34.10 31.33
CA LYS A 206 7.44 -34.92 32.55
C LYS A 206 6.52 -36.16 32.47
N ILE A 207 5.80 -36.35 31.38
CA ILE A 207 4.91 -37.50 31.19
C ILE A 207 5.75 -38.75 31.00
N LEU A 208 5.54 -39.74 31.90
CA LEU A 208 6.15 -41.06 31.80
C LEU A 208 5.12 -42.05 31.25
N VAL A 209 5.47 -42.66 30.13
CA VAL A 209 4.66 -43.67 29.42
C VAL A 209 5.36 -45.00 29.50
N ASN A 210 4.63 -46.13 29.43
CA ASN A 210 5.21 -47.50 29.52
C ASN A 210 5.99 -47.93 28.27
N ASP A 211 6.05 -47.09 27.22
CA ASP A 211 6.71 -47.39 25.94
C ASP A 211 8.05 -46.64 25.83
N ASN A 212 9.17 -47.37 25.88
CA ASN A 212 10.52 -46.82 25.83
C ASN A 212 10.79 -46.02 24.55
N LYS A 213 10.25 -46.43 23.38
CA LYS A 213 10.45 -45.71 22.12
C LYS A 213 9.79 -44.32 22.12
N LYS A 214 8.64 -44.23 22.80
CA LYS A 214 7.94 -42.94 22.93
C LYS A 214 8.62 -42.01 23.93
N ILE A 215 9.26 -42.55 24.95
CA ILE A 215 10.08 -41.78 25.91
C ILE A 215 11.32 -41.21 25.20
N GLU A 216 12.00 -41.97 24.36
CA GLU A 216 13.14 -41.51 23.56
C GLU A 216 12.72 -40.39 22.60
N ALA A 217 11.59 -40.57 21.88
CA ALA A 217 11.04 -39.56 21.00
C ALA A 217 10.66 -38.25 21.74
N LEU A 218 10.10 -38.38 22.96
CA LEU A 218 9.77 -37.22 23.80
C LEU A 218 11.03 -36.48 24.30
N THR A 219 12.09 -37.25 24.62
CA THR A 219 13.38 -36.66 25.01
C THR A 219 14.03 -35.91 23.84
N GLN A 220 14.02 -36.49 22.65
CA GLN A 220 14.51 -35.83 21.46
C GLN A 220 13.69 -34.53 21.13
N LEU A 221 12.36 -34.59 21.31
CA LEU A 221 11.49 -33.43 21.14
C LEU A 221 11.81 -32.33 22.16
N LYS A 222 12.10 -32.69 23.41
CA LYS A 222 12.54 -31.78 24.46
C LYS A 222 13.86 -31.12 24.13
N ASP A 223 14.83 -31.87 23.62
CA ASP A 223 16.13 -31.33 23.22
C ASP A 223 15.99 -30.38 22.03
N GLN A 224 15.14 -30.72 21.05
CA GLN A 224 14.79 -29.81 19.93
C GLN A 224 14.13 -28.52 20.43
N TYR A 225 13.19 -28.62 21.39
CA TYR A 225 12.55 -27.45 21.99
C TYR A 225 13.55 -26.55 22.70
N ASN A 226 14.39 -27.13 23.56
CA ASN A 226 15.40 -26.38 24.31
C ASN A 226 16.38 -25.68 23.39
N LYS A 227 16.82 -26.35 22.33
CA LYS A 227 17.69 -25.74 21.31
C LYS A 227 17.01 -24.60 20.59
N ALA A 228 15.80 -24.80 20.07
CA ALA A 228 15.03 -23.77 19.37
C ALA A 228 14.75 -22.56 20.27
N ASN A 229 14.40 -22.79 21.53
CA ASN A 229 14.17 -21.70 22.49
C ASN A 229 15.46 -20.94 22.83
N SER A 230 16.59 -21.64 22.95
CA SER A 230 17.91 -20.99 23.08
C SER A 230 18.25 -20.13 21.87
N ASP A 231 18.02 -20.66 20.66
CA ASP A 231 18.26 -19.92 19.39
C ASP A 231 17.36 -18.68 19.25
N ILE A 232 16.10 -18.73 19.73
CA ILE A 232 15.20 -17.57 19.76
C ILE A 232 15.72 -16.50 20.73
N ASN A 233 16.12 -16.91 21.94
CA ASN A 233 16.66 -15.99 22.95
C ASN A 233 17.96 -15.33 22.48
N GLU A 234 18.88 -16.09 21.91
CA GLU A 234 20.15 -15.58 21.39
C GLU A 234 19.92 -14.57 20.26
N ARG A 235 19.03 -14.89 19.32
CA ARG A 235 18.64 -13.95 18.25
C ARG A 235 17.98 -12.67 18.78
N PHE A 236 17.18 -12.78 19.83
CA PHE A 236 16.57 -11.64 20.47
C PHE A 236 17.62 -10.73 21.14
N GLU A 237 18.52 -11.33 21.93
CA GLU A 237 19.59 -10.59 22.60
C GLU A 237 20.50 -9.90 21.59
N ASP A 238 20.87 -10.56 20.50
CA ASP A 238 21.67 -9.99 19.42
C ASP A 238 20.96 -8.80 18.72
N LYS A 239 19.65 -8.91 18.49
CA LYS A 239 18.87 -7.81 17.91
C LYS A 239 18.81 -6.61 18.86
N VAL A 240 18.51 -6.83 20.12
CA VAL A 240 18.47 -5.77 21.15
C VAL A 240 19.83 -5.11 21.32
N LEU A 241 20.90 -5.89 21.29
CA LEU A 241 22.25 -5.38 21.40
C LEU A 241 22.59 -4.49 20.19
N LYS A 242 22.24 -4.89 18.98
CA LYS A 242 22.40 -4.07 17.78
C LYS A 242 21.63 -2.75 17.83
N ILE A 243 20.38 -2.78 18.29
CA ILE A 243 19.57 -1.57 18.45
C ILE A 243 20.22 -0.61 19.47
N ARG A 244 20.78 -1.12 20.55
CA ARG A 244 21.42 -0.30 21.59
C ARG A 244 22.79 0.22 21.20
N GLN A 245 23.55 -0.52 20.41
CA GLN A 245 24.90 -0.11 20.01
C GLN A 245 24.91 1.15 19.13
N GLY A 246 23.82 1.40 18.38
CA GLY A 246 23.73 2.45 17.39
C GLY A 246 24.14 1.96 16.00
N ASP A 247 24.16 2.86 15.03
CA ASP A 247 24.32 2.52 13.61
C ASP A 247 25.71 2.84 13.07
N ASP A 248 26.17 2.05 12.10
CA ASP A 248 27.36 2.31 11.33
C ASP A 248 27.06 3.35 10.24
N LEU A 249 27.24 4.62 10.58
CA LEU A 249 27.06 5.73 9.66
C LEU A 249 28.35 6.01 8.85
N LEU A 250 28.19 6.72 7.74
CA LEU A 250 29.30 7.18 6.92
C LEU A 250 30.32 7.97 7.74
N PRO A 251 31.60 7.99 7.34
CA PRO A 251 32.64 8.81 8.03
C PRO A 251 32.18 10.26 8.19
N SER A 252 32.42 10.85 9.34
CA SER A 252 32.03 12.22 9.74
C SER A 252 30.52 12.48 9.92
N VAL A 253 29.64 11.52 9.68
CA VAL A 253 28.20 11.66 10.00
C VAL A 253 27.97 11.25 11.44
N MET A 254 27.39 12.16 12.22
CA MET A 254 27.10 11.95 13.66
C MET A 254 25.67 11.45 13.85
N LYS A 255 24.74 12.04 13.12
CA LYS A 255 23.31 11.74 13.18
C LYS A 255 22.69 11.84 11.79
N MET A 256 21.79 10.93 11.46
CA MET A 256 21.02 10.95 10.22
C MET A 256 19.54 10.80 10.55
N VAL A 257 18.72 11.63 9.91
CA VAL A 257 17.27 11.56 10.04
C VAL A 257 16.67 11.31 8.67
N LYS A 258 15.79 10.29 8.58
CA LYS A 258 15.01 9.99 7.41
C LYS A 258 13.54 10.24 7.72
N VAL A 259 12.90 11.03 6.88
CA VAL A 259 11.49 11.38 7.01
C VAL A 259 10.74 10.81 5.80
N PHE A 260 9.70 10.04 6.06
CA PHE A 260 8.84 9.45 5.03
C PHE A 260 7.54 10.23 4.94
N VAL A 261 7.29 10.81 3.78
CA VAL A 261 6.11 11.63 3.52
C VAL A 261 5.19 10.92 2.54
N ALA A 262 3.96 10.67 2.94
CA ALA A 262 2.92 10.15 2.05
C ALA A 262 2.24 11.31 1.31
N ILE A 263 2.31 11.26 -0.01
CA ILE A 263 1.70 12.25 -0.90
C ILE A 263 0.54 11.58 -1.65
N LYS A 264 -0.67 12.12 -1.48
CA LYS A 264 -1.85 11.67 -2.20
C LYS A 264 -1.92 12.41 -3.54
N ARG A 265 -1.76 11.67 -4.64
CA ARG A 265 -1.80 12.22 -5.99
C ARG A 265 -3.07 11.80 -6.71
N ARG A 266 -4.00 12.72 -6.87
CA ARG A 266 -5.20 12.53 -7.66
C ARG A 266 -4.88 12.61 -9.15
N LEU A 267 -5.79 12.08 -9.97
CA LEU A 267 -5.66 12.17 -11.42
C LEU A 267 -5.81 13.62 -11.88
N ARG A 268 -4.89 14.07 -12.73
CA ARG A 268 -4.90 15.43 -13.29
C ARG A 268 -4.78 15.40 -14.83
N PRO A 269 -5.24 16.44 -15.53
CA PRO A 269 -4.93 16.61 -16.95
C PRO A 269 -3.42 16.58 -17.18
N GLY A 270 -2.99 15.81 -18.20
CA GLY A 270 -1.57 15.57 -18.49
C GLY A 270 -1.01 14.26 -17.93
N ASP A 271 -1.69 13.60 -17.01
CA ASP A 271 -1.30 12.28 -16.51
C ASP A 271 -1.48 11.23 -17.60
N LYS A 272 -0.57 10.25 -17.62
CA LYS A 272 -0.59 9.16 -18.58
C LYS A 272 -1.37 7.97 -18.05
N MET A 273 -2.31 7.48 -18.86
CA MET A 273 -3.08 6.27 -18.59
C MET A 273 -2.89 5.23 -19.68
N SER A 274 -3.11 3.99 -19.37
CA SER A 274 -3.02 2.88 -20.31
C SER A 274 -3.96 1.75 -19.93
N GLY A 275 -4.51 1.07 -20.92
CA GLY A 275 -5.10 -0.26 -20.74
C GLY A 275 -4.04 -1.34 -20.83
N ARG A 276 -4.49 -2.60 -20.91
CA ARG A 276 -3.63 -3.81 -21.02
C ARG A 276 -3.23 -4.19 -22.45
N HIS A 277 -3.68 -3.44 -23.45
CA HIS A 277 -3.52 -3.76 -24.88
C HIS A 277 -2.61 -2.76 -25.63
N GLY A 278 -1.72 -2.06 -24.92
CA GLY A 278 -0.87 -1.05 -25.52
C GLY A 278 -1.61 0.26 -25.88
N ASN A 279 -2.84 0.41 -25.47
CA ASN A 279 -3.68 1.59 -25.65
C ASN A 279 -3.33 2.67 -24.61
N LYS A 280 -2.16 3.28 -24.76
CA LYS A 280 -1.70 4.37 -23.90
C LYS A 280 -2.25 5.70 -24.37
N GLY A 281 -2.50 6.58 -23.42
CA GLY A 281 -2.98 7.93 -23.74
C GLY A 281 -2.72 8.91 -22.59
N VAL A 282 -2.99 10.18 -22.86
CA VAL A 282 -2.81 11.27 -21.89
C VAL A 282 -4.18 11.89 -21.60
N VAL A 283 -4.45 12.15 -20.33
CA VAL A 283 -5.68 12.81 -19.90
C VAL A 283 -5.69 14.24 -20.43
N SER A 284 -6.65 14.55 -21.29
CA SER A 284 -6.79 15.88 -21.87
C SER A 284 -7.62 16.82 -21.01
N LYS A 285 -8.76 16.35 -20.52
CA LYS A 285 -9.71 17.14 -19.75
C LYS A 285 -10.48 16.25 -18.78
N ILE A 286 -10.82 16.81 -17.64
CA ILE A 286 -11.77 16.23 -16.67
C ILE A 286 -13.07 17.02 -16.85
N VAL A 287 -14.17 16.31 -17.07
CA VAL A 287 -15.48 16.89 -17.41
C VAL A 287 -16.48 16.55 -16.32
N PRO A 288 -17.37 17.48 -15.91
CA PRO A 288 -18.45 17.21 -14.98
C PRO A 288 -19.32 16.03 -15.44
N ILE A 289 -19.93 15.33 -14.48
CA ILE A 289 -20.73 14.11 -14.74
C ILE A 289 -21.90 14.42 -15.68
N GLU A 290 -22.54 15.58 -15.51
CA GLU A 290 -23.71 16.03 -16.29
C GLU A 290 -23.39 16.21 -17.77
N ASP A 291 -22.17 16.61 -18.08
CA ASP A 291 -21.72 16.87 -19.45
C ASP A 291 -21.25 15.60 -20.18
N MET A 292 -21.07 14.48 -19.45
CA MET A 292 -20.63 13.23 -20.04
C MET A 292 -21.74 12.55 -20.84
N PRO A 293 -21.40 11.82 -21.92
CA PRO A 293 -22.37 11.00 -22.63
C PRO A 293 -23.01 9.97 -21.69
N TYR A 294 -24.30 9.71 -21.88
CA TYR A 294 -25.03 8.76 -21.03
C TYR A 294 -25.84 7.78 -21.87
N ARG A 295 -26.15 6.62 -21.27
CA ARG A 295 -26.99 5.56 -21.86
C ARG A 295 -28.49 5.87 -21.67
N GLU A 296 -29.33 5.09 -22.31
CA GLU A 296 -30.79 5.19 -22.17
C GLU A 296 -31.29 5.03 -20.70
N ASN A 297 -30.58 4.25 -19.91
CA ASN A 297 -30.86 4.08 -18.48
C ASN A 297 -30.35 5.26 -17.59
N GLY A 298 -29.83 6.33 -18.20
CA GLY A 298 -29.28 7.48 -17.48
C GLY A 298 -27.86 7.30 -16.91
N THR A 299 -27.23 6.14 -17.12
CA THR A 299 -25.86 5.91 -16.61
C THR A 299 -24.83 6.66 -17.45
N PRO A 300 -24.03 7.57 -16.88
CA PRO A 300 -22.99 8.29 -17.61
C PRO A 300 -21.80 7.39 -17.92
N VAL A 301 -21.05 7.76 -18.95
CA VAL A 301 -19.77 7.15 -19.33
C VAL A 301 -18.64 7.81 -18.54
N ASP A 302 -17.69 7.03 -18.05
CA ASP A 302 -16.58 7.55 -17.24
C ASP A 302 -15.38 7.99 -18.07
N ILE A 303 -15.13 7.29 -19.20
CA ILE A 303 -13.96 7.51 -20.05
C ILE A 303 -14.39 7.52 -21.52
N VAL A 304 -13.90 8.49 -22.28
CA VAL A 304 -14.10 8.58 -23.73
C VAL A 304 -12.75 8.44 -24.42
N LEU A 305 -12.65 7.45 -25.30
CA LEU A 305 -11.47 7.13 -26.10
C LEU A 305 -11.72 7.44 -27.57
N ASN A 306 -10.64 7.63 -28.33
CA ASN A 306 -10.73 7.80 -29.77
C ASN A 306 -10.77 6.44 -30.48
N PRO A 307 -11.79 6.15 -31.32
CA PRO A 307 -11.87 4.89 -32.06
C PRO A 307 -10.75 4.72 -33.10
N LEU A 308 -10.17 5.80 -33.62
CA LEU A 308 -9.08 5.75 -34.60
C LEU A 308 -7.80 5.11 -34.08
N GLY A 309 -7.62 5.04 -32.75
CA GLY A 309 -6.49 4.36 -32.11
C GLY A 309 -6.50 2.84 -32.24
N VAL A 310 -7.62 2.23 -32.67
CA VAL A 310 -7.75 0.76 -32.77
C VAL A 310 -7.33 0.25 -34.14
N PRO A 311 -7.85 0.73 -35.28
CA PRO A 311 -7.55 0.14 -36.60
C PRO A 311 -6.07 0.24 -36.98
N SER A 312 -5.44 1.40 -36.70
CA SER A 312 -4.04 1.64 -37.03
C SER A 312 -3.06 0.79 -36.22
N ARG A 313 -3.42 0.43 -34.99
CA ARG A 313 -2.56 -0.33 -34.06
C ARG A 313 -2.92 -1.81 -33.96
N MET A 314 -4.00 -2.23 -34.59
CA MET A 314 -4.44 -3.63 -34.65
C MET A 314 -4.64 -4.29 -33.28
N ASN A 315 -4.86 -3.52 -32.23
CA ASN A 315 -5.07 -4.00 -30.86
C ASN A 315 -6.56 -4.27 -30.58
N VAL A 316 -7.14 -5.20 -31.34
CA VAL A 316 -8.58 -5.55 -31.27
C VAL A 316 -8.97 -6.11 -29.91
N GLY A 317 -8.01 -6.69 -29.17
CA GLY A 317 -8.24 -7.24 -27.83
C GLY A 317 -8.92 -6.28 -26.86
N GLN A 318 -8.67 -4.97 -26.97
CA GLN A 318 -9.33 -3.97 -26.12
C GLN A 318 -10.85 -3.90 -26.37
N ILE A 319 -11.31 -4.12 -27.59
CA ILE A 319 -12.74 -4.13 -27.93
C ILE A 319 -13.40 -5.40 -27.36
N LEU A 320 -12.76 -6.56 -27.51
CA LEU A 320 -13.23 -7.82 -26.94
C LEU A 320 -13.30 -7.72 -25.40
N GLU A 321 -12.28 -7.13 -24.77
CA GLU A 321 -12.30 -6.88 -23.31
C GLU A 321 -13.47 -5.97 -22.92
N THR A 322 -13.70 -4.90 -23.66
CA THR A 322 -14.78 -3.95 -23.39
C THR A 322 -16.17 -4.62 -23.49
N HIS A 323 -16.38 -5.44 -24.51
CA HIS A 323 -17.62 -6.19 -24.68
C HIS A 323 -17.84 -7.21 -23.56
N LEU A 324 -16.82 -8.01 -23.24
CA LEU A 324 -16.90 -8.99 -22.18
C LEU A 324 -17.11 -8.31 -20.82
N GLY A 325 -16.42 -7.21 -20.55
CA GLY A 325 -16.59 -6.41 -19.32
C GLY A 325 -18.02 -5.88 -19.18
N TRP A 326 -18.66 -5.48 -20.29
CA TRP A 326 -20.07 -5.08 -20.26
C TRP A 326 -20.98 -6.26 -19.88
N ALA A 327 -20.77 -7.43 -20.48
CA ALA A 327 -21.51 -8.64 -20.12
C ALA A 327 -21.33 -9.02 -18.66
N CYS A 328 -20.09 -8.98 -18.14
CA CYS A 328 -19.77 -9.28 -16.74
C CYS A 328 -20.47 -8.35 -15.74
N LYS A 329 -20.58 -7.07 -16.07
CA LYS A 329 -21.30 -6.09 -15.24
C LYS A 329 -22.80 -6.38 -15.23
N GLU A 330 -23.38 -6.63 -16.39
CA GLU A 330 -24.82 -6.96 -16.50
C GLU A 330 -25.17 -8.25 -15.77
N PHE A 331 -24.27 -9.24 -15.77
CA PHE A 331 -24.44 -10.45 -14.97
C PHE A 331 -24.50 -10.14 -13.48
N GLY A 332 -23.66 -9.23 -12.99
CA GLY A 332 -23.71 -8.76 -11.60
C GLY A 332 -25.05 -8.09 -11.27
N GLU A 333 -25.54 -7.22 -12.14
CA GLU A 333 -26.84 -6.56 -11.98
C GLU A 333 -27.99 -7.56 -11.99
N ASN A 334 -27.94 -8.59 -12.83
CA ASN A 334 -28.92 -9.66 -12.86
C ASN A 334 -28.89 -10.50 -11.57
N ILE A 335 -27.72 -10.82 -11.03
CA ILE A 335 -27.61 -11.48 -9.72
C ILE A 335 -28.20 -10.61 -8.64
N LYS A 336 -27.92 -9.31 -8.63
CA LYS A 336 -28.48 -8.35 -7.66
C LYS A 336 -30.02 -8.34 -7.70
N LYS A 337 -30.62 -8.32 -8.91
CA LYS A 337 -32.07 -8.41 -9.08
C LYS A 337 -32.62 -9.74 -8.54
N LEU A 338 -31.98 -10.86 -8.86
CA LEU A 338 -32.37 -12.18 -8.37
C LEU A 338 -32.27 -12.31 -6.84
N ILE A 339 -31.33 -11.64 -6.19
CA ILE A 339 -31.20 -11.60 -4.74
C ILE A 339 -32.33 -10.75 -4.13
N GLN A 340 -32.61 -9.57 -4.69
CA GLN A 340 -33.69 -8.69 -4.22
C GLN A 340 -35.07 -9.31 -4.35
N GLU A 341 -35.36 -10.03 -5.43
CA GLU A 341 -36.62 -10.76 -5.62
C GLU A 341 -36.82 -11.88 -4.59
N ASN A 342 -35.74 -12.40 -4.00
CA ASN A 342 -35.74 -13.55 -3.10
C ASN A 342 -35.35 -13.19 -1.65
N GLU A 343 -35.59 -11.96 -1.18
CA GLU A 343 -35.15 -11.44 0.15
C GLU A 343 -35.56 -12.32 1.35
N LYS A 344 -36.50 -13.24 1.22
CA LYS A 344 -36.97 -14.10 2.33
C LYS A 344 -36.34 -15.49 2.39
N LYS A 345 -35.59 -15.94 1.37
CA LYS A 345 -34.91 -17.25 1.36
C LYS A 345 -33.63 -17.19 0.51
N ILE A 346 -32.54 -16.75 1.08
CA ILE A 346 -31.20 -16.98 0.52
C ILE A 346 -30.79 -18.43 0.82
N GLU A 347 -31.58 -19.37 0.38
CA GLU A 347 -31.15 -20.74 0.12
C GLU A 347 -30.57 -20.74 -1.30
N LYS A 348 -29.63 -21.65 -1.59
CA LYS A 348 -29.11 -21.91 -2.96
C LYS A 348 -30.31 -21.89 -3.91
N THR A 349 -30.63 -20.71 -4.45
CA THR A 349 -31.78 -20.63 -5.35
C THR A 349 -31.32 -21.29 -6.62
N GLU A 350 -32.04 -22.34 -7.04
CA GLU A 350 -31.73 -23.09 -8.27
C GLU A 350 -31.54 -22.17 -9.48
N LYS A 351 -32.21 -21.02 -9.49
CA LYS A 351 -32.06 -19.98 -10.50
C LYS A 351 -30.67 -19.36 -10.53
N ILE A 352 -30.10 -18.96 -9.40
CA ILE A 352 -28.76 -18.38 -9.33
C ILE A 352 -27.70 -19.44 -9.65
N SER A 353 -27.85 -20.65 -9.11
CA SER A 353 -26.98 -21.78 -9.42
C SER A 353 -26.98 -22.13 -10.94
N ASN A 354 -28.15 -22.14 -11.55
CA ASN A 354 -28.25 -22.41 -12.99
C ASN A 354 -27.67 -21.28 -13.84
N PHE A 355 -27.83 -20.04 -13.39
CA PHE A 355 -27.21 -18.86 -14.02
C PHE A 355 -25.70 -18.92 -13.95
N LEU A 356 -25.13 -19.21 -12.77
CA LEU A 356 -23.69 -19.38 -12.59
C LEU A 356 -23.13 -20.57 -13.36
N LYS A 357 -23.90 -21.67 -13.48
CA LYS A 357 -23.55 -22.82 -14.37
C LYS A 357 -23.46 -22.44 -15.85
N SER A 358 -24.30 -21.53 -16.30
CA SER A 358 -24.26 -21.08 -17.70
C SER A 358 -23.08 -20.17 -17.99
N ILE A 359 -22.55 -19.46 -16.97
CA ILE A 359 -21.41 -18.54 -17.10
C ILE A 359 -20.08 -19.29 -16.98
N TYR A 360 -19.89 -20.04 -15.89
CA TYR A 360 -18.60 -20.70 -15.59
C TYR A 360 -18.45 -22.10 -16.23
N GLY A 361 -19.53 -22.65 -16.78
CA GLY A 361 -19.56 -24.03 -17.27
C GLY A 361 -19.88 -25.05 -16.17
N LYS A 362 -20.32 -26.23 -16.60
CA LYS A 362 -20.78 -27.29 -15.67
C LYS A 362 -19.63 -27.86 -14.82
N GLU A 363 -18.47 -28.08 -15.44
CA GLU A 363 -17.29 -28.69 -14.77
C GLU A 363 -16.78 -27.82 -13.62
N ILE A 364 -16.50 -26.55 -13.89
CA ILE A 364 -15.99 -25.61 -12.87
C ILE A 364 -17.00 -25.37 -11.74
N PHE A 365 -18.31 -25.35 -12.11
CA PHE A 365 -19.38 -25.18 -11.13
C PHE A 365 -19.44 -26.37 -10.16
N GLU A 366 -19.36 -27.60 -10.67
CA GLU A 366 -19.46 -28.84 -9.87
C GLU A 366 -18.21 -29.04 -9.01
N GLU A 367 -17.03 -28.68 -9.49
CA GLU A 367 -15.77 -28.81 -8.75
C GLU A 367 -15.64 -27.82 -7.60
N ASN A 368 -16.01 -26.57 -7.80
CA ASN A 368 -15.72 -25.49 -6.87
C ASN A 368 -16.97 -24.93 -6.17
N LEU A 369 -18.00 -24.59 -6.94
CA LEU A 369 -19.15 -23.84 -6.43
C LEU A 369 -20.20 -24.71 -5.74
N ASN A 370 -20.34 -25.96 -6.17
CA ASN A 370 -21.32 -26.88 -5.58
C ASN A 370 -20.92 -27.39 -4.18
N LYS A 371 -19.64 -27.27 -3.81
CA LYS A 371 -19.10 -27.69 -2.51
C LYS A 371 -19.24 -26.63 -1.41
N LEU A 372 -19.61 -25.39 -1.78
CA LEU A 372 -19.71 -24.26 -0.83
C LEU A 372 -20.87 -24.46 0.16
N ASN A 373 -20.62 -24.03 1.40
CA ASN A 373 -21.65 -23.94 2.42
C ASN A 373 -22.66 -22.83 2.11
N LYS A 374 -23.83 -22.83 2.76
CA LYS A 374 -24.87 -21.81 2.54
C LYS A 374 -24.37 -20.38 2.83
N THR A 375 -23.54 -20.20 3.86
CA THR A 375 -22.94 -18.91 4.22
C THR A 375 -21.94 -18.45 3.17
N GLU A 376 -21.01 -19.32 2.77
CA GLU A 376 -20.01 -19.06 1.76
C GLU A 376 -20.64 -18.74 0.39
N PHE A 377 -21.72 -19.44 0.02
CA PHE A 377 -22.46 -19.16 -1.19
C PHE A 377 -23.16 -17.80 -1.16
N LYS A 378 -23.66 -17.38 0.00
CA LYS A 378 -24.25 -16.06 0.19
C LYS A 378 -23.20 -14.98 0.03
N ASP A 379 -22.07 -15.12 0.69
CA ASP A 379 -20.93 -14.18 0.60
C ASP A 379 -20.40 -14.08 -0.83
N LEU A 380 -20.34 -15.21 -1.55
CA LEU A 380 -20.01 -15.23 -2.98
C LEU A 380 -21.02 -14.42 -3.80
N CYS A 381 -22.32 -14.64 -3.61
CA CYS A 381 -23.35 -13.91 -4.33
C CYS A 381 -23.34 -12.41 -4.03
N GLU A 382 -23.03 -12.00 -2.79
CA GLU A 382 -22.87 -10.59 -2.41
C GLU A 382 -21.66 -9.96 -3.12
N ASN A 383 -20.55 -10.67 -3.22
CA ASN A 383 -19.36 -10.21 -3.94
C ASN A 383 -19.57 -10.08 -5.45
N LEU A 384 -20.37 -10.97 -6.04
CA LEU A 384 -20.65 -10.97 -7.48
C LEU A 384 -21.66 -9.90 -7.94
N GLN A 385 -22.33 -9.18 -7.02
CA GLN A 385 -23.30 -8.12 -7.38
C GLN A 385 -22.68 -6.97 -8.17
N ASN A 386 -21.41 -6.69 -7.96
CA ASN A 386 -20.69 -5.59 -8.63
C ASN A 386 -20.14 -5.99 -10.02
N GLY A 387 -20.23 -7.24 -10.38
CA GLY A 387 -19.76 -7.82 -11.62
C GLY A 387 -19.07 -9.15 -11.40
N ILE A 388 -19.07 -9.97 -12.45
CA ILE A 388 -18.46 -11.30 -12.42
C ILE A 388 -17.02 -11.22 -12.94
N PRO A 389 -16.00 -11.62 -12.18
CA PRO A 389 -14.63 -11.69 -12.66
C PRO A 389 -14.46 -12.88 -13.59
N ILE A 390 -13.89 -12.63 -14.79
CA ILE A 390 -13.53 -13.65 -15.75
C ILE A 390 -12.04 -13.53 -16.06
N ALA A 391 -11.32 -14.64 -16.02
CA ALA A 391 -9.92 -14.72 -16.42
C ALA A 391 -9.74 -15.87 -17.41
N THR A 392 -8.84 -15.68 -18.37
CA THR A 392 -8.46 -16.71 -19.35
C THR A 392 -6.95 -16.96 -19.31
N PRO A 393 -6.47 -18.18 -19.62
CA PRO A 393 -5.05 -18.45 -19.82
C PRO A 393 -4.45 -17.57 -20.92
N VAL A 394 -3.15 -17.30 -20.85
CA VAL A 394 -2.47 -16.35 -21.74
C VAL A 394 -2.58 -16.72 -23.22
N PHE A 395 -2.49 -18.02 -23.57
CA PHE A 395 -2.54 -18.51 -24.96
C PHE A 395 -3.82 -19.25 -25.33
N ASP A 396 -4.76 -19.34 -24.42
CA ASP A 396 -6.09 -19.93 -24.62
C ASP A 396 -7.18 -18.96 -24.17
N GLY A 397 -7.18 -17.80 -24.81
CA GLY A 397 -8.12 -16.71 -24.53
C GLY A 397 -9.51 -16.95 -25.14
N ALA A 398 -10.47 -16.12 -24.71
CA ALA A 398 -11.83 -16.16 -25.24
C ALA A 398 -11.85 -15.81 -26.73
N LYS A 399 -12.58 -16.57 -27.51
CA LYS A 399 -12.80 -16.31 -28.93
C LYS A 399 -13.96 -15.34 -29.12
N GLU A 400 -14.05 -14.70 -30.28
CA GLU A 400 -15.13 -13.77 -30.62
C GLU A 400 -16.53 -14.40 -30.40
N LYS A 401 -16.66 -15.69 -30.74
CA LYS A 401 -17.91 -16.40 -30.52
C LYS A 401 -18.29 -16.51 -29.05
N ASP A 402 -17.34 -16.79 -28.18
CA ASP A 402 -17.56 -16.92 -26.74
C ASP A 402 -18.03 -15.58 -26.16
N VAL A 403 -17.38 -14.47 -26.57
CA VAL A 403 -17.77 -13.11 -26.17
C VAL A 403 -19.18 -12.75 -26.65
N THR A 404 -19.52 -13.12 -27.90
CA THR A 404 -20.86 -12.89 -28.48
C THR A 404 -21.93 -13.68 -27.72
N ASP A 405 -21.65 -14.93 -27.36
CA ASP A 405 -22.58 -15.78 -26.61
C ASP A 405 -22.76 -15.23 -25.16
N MET A 406 -21.71 -14.69 -24.52
CA MET A 406 -21.83 -14.00 -23.23
C MET A 406 -22.68 -12.73 -23.33
N LEU A 407 -22.53 -11.92 -24.38
CA LEU A 407 -23.40 -10.75 -24.60
C LEU A 407 -24.86 -11.15 -24.73
N LYS A 408 -25.18 -12.21 -25.48
CA LYS A 408 -26.55 -12.75 -25.62
C LYS A 408 -27.10 -13.24 -24.28
N LEU A 409 -26.26 -13.92 -23.46
CA LEU A 409 -26.66 -14.40 -22.14
C LEU A 409 -27.02 -13.23 -21.21
N GLY A 410 -26.35 -12.05 -21.35
CA GLY A 410 -26.65 -10.82 -20.65
C GLY A 410 -27.81 -10.01 -21.23
N ASN A 411 -28.52 -10.51 -22.25
CA ASN A 411 -29.56 -9.77 -23.00
C ASN A 411 -29.04 -8.46 -23.62
N LEU A 412 -27.76 -8.45 -24.01
CA LEU A 412 -27.12 -7.31 -24.64
C LEU A 412 -27.05 -7.45 -26.15
N PRO A 413 -26.95 -6.35 -26.92
CA PRO A 413 -26.75 -6.39 -28.36
C PRO A 413 -25.50 -7.22 -28.73
N SER A 414 -25.61 -8.14 -29.66
CA SER A 414 -24.48 -8.96 -30.12
C SER A 414 -23.35 -8.17 -30.76
N THR A 415 -23.61 -6.93 -31.17
CA THR A 415 -22.63 -6.00 -31.73
C THR A 415 -21.81 -5.29 -30.64
N GLY A 416 -22.21 -5.36 -29.36
CA GLY A 416 -21.58 -4.62 -28.26
C GLY A 416 -21.73 -3.11 -28.37
N GLN A 417 -22.64 -2.61 -29.18
CA GLN A 417 -22.88 -1.19 -29.42
C GLN A 417 -24.24 -0.78 -28.87
N THR A 418 -24.30 0.47 -28.38
CA THR A 418 -25.54 1.09 -27.89
C THR A 418 -25.62 2.54 -28.31
N TYR A 419 -26.83 3.10 -28.30
CA TYR A 419 -27.01 4.52 -28.50
C TYR A 419 -26.70 5.27 -27.21
N LEU A 420 -26.02 6.41 -27.39
CA LEU A 420 -25.72 7.36 -26.34
C LEU A 420 -26.39 8.69 -26.59
N TRP A 421 -26.56 9.49 -25.56
CA TRP A 421 -27.03 10.87 -25.61
C TRP A 421 -25.91 11.79 -25.12
N ASP A 422 -25.76 12.95 -25.76
CA ASP A 422 -24.81 13.96 -25.33
C ASP A 422 -25.33 14.64 -24.04
N GLY A 423 -24.53 14.63 -22.98
CA GLY A 423 -24.90 15.24 -21.70
C GLY A 423 -25.17 16.75 -21.78
N ARG A 424 -24.55 17.44 -22.72
CA ARG A 424 -24.70 18.91 -22.86
C ARG A 424 -25.88 19.35 -23.70
N THR A 425 -26.13 18.63 -24.82
CA THR A 425 -27.21 18.99 -25.73
C THR A 425 -28.49 18.20 -25.51
N GLY A 426 -28.35 16.99 -24.85
CA GLY A 426 -29.46 16.04 -24.71
C GLY A 426 -29.80 15.31 -25.99
N GLU A 427 -29.07 15.52 -27.08
CA GLU A 427 -29.35 14.92 -28.38
C GLU A 427 -28.79 13.49 -28.45
N LYS A 428 -29.52 12.63 -29.12
CA LYS A 428 -29.09 11.25 -29.39
C LYS A 428 -27.98 11.23 -30.44
N PHE A 429 -26.96 10.40 -30.27
CA PHE A 429 -25.94 10.23 -31.31
C PHE A 429 -26.52 9.54 -32.55
N ASP A 430 -26.07 9.99 -33.72
CA ASP A 430 -26.54 9.46 -35.02
C ASP A 430 -26.25 7.98 -35.22
N ARG A 431 -25.17 7.50 -34.61
CA ARG A 431 -24.71 6.12 -34.75
C ARG A 431 -24.52 5.46 -33.39
N PRO A 432 -24.75 4.13 -33.31
CA PRO A 432 -24.45 3.40 -32.08
C PRO A 432 -22.94 3.40 -31.81
N VAL A 433 -22.58 3.45 -30.54
CA VAL A 433 -21.20 3.53 -30.05
C VAL A 433 -20.87 2.28 -29.25
N THR A 434 -19.63 1.81 -29.37
CA THR A 434 -19.11 0.71 -28.52
C THR A 434 -18.94 1.22 -27.10
N VAL A 435 -19.66 0.61 -26.17
CA VAL A 435 -19.61 0.96 -24.73
C VAL A 435 -19.47 -0.33 -23.92
N GLY A 436 -18.65 -0.29 -22.89
CA GLY A 436 -18.47 -1.43 -22.00
C GLY A 436 -17.57 -1.09 -20.83
N ILE A 437 -16.99 -2.10 -20.22
CA ILE A 437 -16.06 -1.95 -19.08
C ILE A 437 -14.69 -2.42 -19.51
N ILE A 438 -13.69 -1.58 -19.32
CA ILE A 438 -12.29 -1.86 -19.61
C ILE A 438 -11.44 -1.62 -18.37
N TYR A 439 -10.37 -2.40 -18.22
CA TYR A 439 -9.40 -2.21 -17.14
C TYR A 439 -8.37 -1.16 -17.54
N MET A 440 -8.32 -0.06 -16.81
CA MET A 440 -7.40 1.05 -17.05
C MET A 440 -6.43 1.22 -15.88
N LEU A 441 -5.21 1.60 -16.21
CA LEU A 441 -4.12 1.83 -15.26
C LEU A 441 -3.62 3.27 -15.39
N LYS A 442 -3.42 3.92 -14.25
CA LYS A 442 -2.64 5.16 -14.17
C LYS A 442 -1.16 4.79 -14.17
N LEU A 443 -0.39 5.35 -15.10
CA LEU A 443 1.05 5.10 -15.18
C LEU A 443 1.84 6.07 -14.30
N HIS A 444 3.05 5.69 -13.92
CA HIS A 444 3.94 6.52 -13.07
C HIS A 444 4.53 7.74 -13.80
N HIS A 445 4.02 8.06 -14.98
CA HIS A 445 4.35 9.29 -15.72
C HIS A 445 3.36 10.40 -15.37
N LEU A 446 3.50 10.95 -14.17
CA LEU A 446 2.62 11.99 -13.66
C LEU A 446 3.09 13.36 -14.11
N VAL A 447 2.14 14.26 -14.39
CA VAL A 447 2.44 15.62 -14.82
C VAL A 447 3.15 16.43 -13.75
N GLU A 448 2.83 16.19 -12.49
CA GLU A 448 3.47 16.87 -11.33
C GLU A 448 4.98 16.66 -11.29
N ASP A 449 5.46 15.50 -11.69
CA ASP A 449 6.90 15.19 -11.71
C ASP A 449 7.62 15.81 -12.91
N LYS A 450 6.89 16.23 -13.94
CA LYS A 450 7.43 16.74 -15.21
C LYS A 450 7.27 18.24 -15.38
N ILE A 451 6.28 18.84 -14.73
CA ILE A 451 6.06 20.28 -14.81
C ILE A 451 7.19 21.01 -14.11
N HIS A 452 7.79 21.95 -14.82
CA HIS A 452 8.88 22.77 -14.32
C HIS A 452 8.74 24.20 -14.85
N ALA A 453 9.00 25.17 -13.97
CA ALA A 453 9.01 26.57 -14.31
C ALA A 453 10.21 27.25 -13.66
N ARG A 454 10.84 28.17 -14.40
CA ARG A 454 11.98 28.97 -13.94
C ARG A 454 11.88 30.37 -14.51
N SER A 455 11.99 31.38 -13.68
CA SER A 455 12.13 32.77 -14.12
C SER A 455 13.60 33.18 -14.21
N THR A 456 14.28 33.23 -13.07
CA THR A 456 15.71 33.55 -12.95
C THR A 456 16.36 32.56 -11.98
N GLY A 457 17.62 32.31 -12.13
CA GLY A 457 18.35 31.42 -11.22
C GLY A 457 19.84 31.31 -11.57
N PRO A 458 20.61 30.54 -10.78
CA PRO A 458 22.04 30.40 -10.99
C PRO A 458 22.35 29.63 -12.26
N TYR A 459 23.55 29.90 -12.81
CA TYR A 459 24.10 29.20 -13.97
C TYR A 459 25.38 28.48 -13.57
N SER A 460 25.70 27.41 -14.28
CA SER A 460 26.99 26.72 -14.13
C SER A 460 28.15 27.64 -14.49
N LEU A 461 29.24 27.59 -13.73
CA LEU A 461 30.39 28.46 -13.95
C LEU A 461 31.09 28.19 -15.28
N VAL A 462 31.20 26.94 -15.69
CA VAL A 462 31.97 26.51 -16.90
C VAL A 462 31.04 26.48 -18.13
N THR A 463 29.94 25.75 -18.05
CA THR A 463 29.05 25.52 -19.21
C THR A 463 27.99 26.59 -19.40
N GLN A 464 27.81 27.51 -18.44
CA GLN A 464 26.77 28.52 -18.43
C GLN A 464 25.33 27.97 -18.64
N GLN A 465 25.12 26.73 -18.26
CA GLN A 465 23.81 26.10 -18.29
C GLN A 465 22.99 26.43 -17.06
N PRO A 466 21.67 26.57 -17.19
CA PRO A 466 20.79 26.82 -16.05
C PRO A 466 20.89 25.69 -15.01
N LEU A 467 21.05 26.05 -13.74
CA LEU A 467 20.99 25.12 -12.62
C LEU A 467 19.59 25.15 -11.98
N GLY A 468 19.20 24.10 -11.25
CA GLY A 468 17.91 24.04 -10.56
C GLY A 468 16.75 23.60 -11.46
N GLY A 469 17.01 22.82 -12.49
CA GLY A 469 15.98 22.08 -13.23
C GLY A 469 15.43 20.92 -12.41
N LYS A 470 14.24 20.46 -12.76
CA LYS A 470 13.70 19.20 -12.24
C LYS A 470 14.48 18.08 -12.96
N ALA A 471 15.38 17.44 -12.25
CA ALA A 471 16.20 16.34 -12.79
C ALA A 471 15.39 15.04 -12.79
#